data_90155dd3e464145090951ae8041b17da
#
_entry.id   90155dd3e464145090951ae8041b17da
#
_cell.length_a   1.000
_cell.length_b   1.000
_cell.length_c   1.000
_cell.angle_alpha   90.00
_cell.angle_beta   90.00
_cell.angle_gamma   90.00
#
_symmetry.space_group_name_H-M   'P 1'
#
loop_
_entity.id
_entity.type
_entity.pdbx_description
1 polymer ?
#
loop_
_entity_poly.entity_id
_entity_poly.type
_entity_poly.pdbx_seq_one_letter_code
_entity_poly.pdbx_strand_id
1 'polypeptide(L)'
;NLKMIYLDGKPLENFDAQTLNYIDTLPMGVTTIPEVTFDKADETQKILSIRNNNVHTIKVTAESGNTQTYTITFIIQRSNSAFLQMIYLDGKSLEGFDKNIFDYTISLTQATCPKITVDKEEGQQVTITAPYSTGKAKIVVTPESGASNTYTINFVNVSSNYALLHNIYVDGQQVSMTAYNIAG
;
A
#
# COMPACT_ATOMS: atom_id res chain seq x y z
N ASN A 1 3.72 -43.17 -3.02
CA ASN A 1 3.16 -41.99 -2.36
C ASN A 1 4.23 -41.33 -1.52
N LEU A 2 4.11 -40.04 -1.22
CA LEU A 2 4.86 -39.38 -0.16
C LEU A 2 4.18 -39.62 1.19
N LYS A 3 4.96 -39.49 2.27
CA LYS A 3 4.43 -39.53 3.64
C LYS A 3 3.91 -38.19 4.08
N MET A 4 4.62 -37.09 3.71
CA MET A 4 4.27 -35.71 4.04
C MET A 4 4.97 -34.75 3.08
N ILE A 5 4.37 -33.59 2.86
CA ILE A 5 4.97 -32.42 2.20
C ILE A 5 5.04 -31.30 3.22
N TYR A 6 6.10 -30.49 3.20
CA TYR A 6 6.32 -29.36 4.09
C TYR A 6 6.55 -28.08 3.26
N LEU A 7 6.05 -26.97 3.77
CA LEU A 7 6.28 -25.61 3.25
C LEU A 7 7.02 -24.81 4.34
N ASP A 8 8.25 -24.39 4.07
CA ASP A 8 9.15 -23.74 5.04
C ASP A 8 9.23 -24.53 6.36
N GLY A 9 9.34 -25.87 6.25
CA GLY A 9 9.43 -26.79 7.38
C GLY A 9 8.12 -27.05 8.13
N LYS A 10 7.01 -26.42 7.74
CA LYS A 10 5.67 -26.69 8.31
C LYS A 10 4.93 -27.70 7.47
N PRO A 11 4.26 -28.69 8.07
CA PRO A 11 3.44 -29.65 7.33
C PRO A 11 2.40 -28.96 6.46
N LEU A 12 2.26 -29.40 5.20
CA LEU A 12 1.19 -28.92 4.31
C LEU A 12 -0.16 -29.28 4.93
N GLU A 13 -1.02 -28.27 5.12
CA GLU A 13 -2.35 -28.46 5.70
C GLU A 13 -3.19 -29.37 4.80
N ASN A 14 -3.93 -30.30 5.42
CA ASN A 14 -4.80 -31.27 4.75
C ASN A 14 -4.05 -32.13 3.72
N PHE A 15 -2.75 -32.40 3.95
CA PHE A 15 -2.02 -33.31 3.09
C PHE A 15 -2.65 -34.70 3.10
N ASP A 16 -2.92 -35.24 1.90
CA ASP A 16 -3.35 -36.61 1.66
C ASP A 16 -2.48 -37.19 0.54
N ALA A 17 -1.88 -38.34 0.78
CA ALA A 17 -0.99 -39.01 -0.15
C ALA A 17 -1.65 -39.40 -1.49
N GLN A 18 -2.97 -39.42 -1.59
CA GLN A 18 -3.74 -39.66 -2.81
C GLN A 18 -4.11 -38.36 -3.56
N THR A 19 -4.06 -37.22 -2.88
CA THR A 19 -4.29 -35.92 -3.50
C THR A 19 -3.00 -35.45 -4.17
N LEU A 20 -3.04 -35.24 -5.47
CA LEU A 20 -1.86 -34.93 -6.27
C LEU A 20 -1.69 -33.44 -6.58
N ASN A 21 -2.75 -32.64 -6.42
CA ASN A 21 -2.72 -31.21 -6.72
C ASN A 21 -3.12 -30.39 -5.50
N TYR A 22 -2.25 -29.47 -5.12
CA TYR A 22 -2.42 -28.55 -3.99
C TYR A 22 -2.34 -27.12 -4.48
N ILE A 23 -3.12 -26.24 -3.87
CA ILE A 23 -3.03 -24.80 -4.04
C ILE A 23 -2.74 -24.20 -2.67
N ASP A 24 -1.66 -23.46 -2.56
CA ASP A 24 -1.32 -22.67 -1.38
C ASP A 24 -1.44 -21.20 -1.71
N THR A 25 -2.22 -20.47 -0.90
CA THR A 25 -2.48 -19.04 -1.11
C THR A 25 -1.62 -18.22 -0.15
N LEU A 26 -0.65 -17.54 -0.71
CA LEU A 26 0.28 -16.69 0.02
C LEU A 26 -0.31 -15.30 0.24
N PRO A 27 -0.02 -14.63 1.38
CA PRO A 27 -0.45 -13.27 1.65
C PRO A 27 0.02 -12.27 0.61
N MET A 28 -0.62 -11.11 0.55
CA MET A 28 -0.15 -9.97 -0.25
C MET A 28 1.26 -9.55 0.16
N GLY A 29 2.04 -9.03 -0.80
CA GLY A 29 3.38 -8.53 -0.53
C GLY A 29 4.47 -9.59 -0.39
N VAL A 30 4.12 -10.88 -0.40
CA VAL A 30 5.11 -11.97 -0.36
C VAL A 30 5.96 -11.94 -1.63
N THR A 31 7.28 -11.83 -1.46
CA THR A 31 8.27 -11.80 -2.54
C THR A 31 8.97 -13.14 -2.76
N THR A 32 8.89 -14.04 -1.78
CA THR A 32 9.54 -15.35 -1.80
C THR A 32 8.50 -16.45 -1.65
N ILE A 33 8.59 -17.46 -2.49
CA ILE A 33 7.73 -18.65 -2.43
C ILE A 33 8.36 -19.64 -1.42
N PRO A 34 7.56 -20.32 -0.56
CA PRO A 34 8.05 -21.26 0.43
C PRO A 34 8.94 -22.34 -0.16
N GLU A 35 9.93 -22.76 0.61
CA GLU A 35 10.71 -23.94 0.30
C GLU A 35 9.84 -25.20 0.49
N VAL A 36 9.85 -26.08 -0.51
CA VAL A 36 9.09 -27.34 -0.47
C VAL A 36 10.03 -28.48 -0.13
N THR A 37 9.77 -29.12 0.99
CA THR A 37 10.45 -30.36 1.41
C THR A 37 9.42 -31.48 1.61
N PHE A 38 9.87 -32.73 1.73
CA PHE A 38 8.96 -33.87 1.78
C PHE A 38 9.62 -35.06 2.50
N ASP A 39 8.77 -35.91 3.07
CA ASP A 39 9.12 -37.20 3.55
C ASP A 39 8.69 -38.27 2.57
N LYS A 40 9.60 -39.22 2.31
CA LYS A 40 9.29 -40.43 1.53
C LYS A 40 8.46 -41.41 2.36
N ALA A 41 7.57 -42.12 1.73
CA ALA A 41 6.88 -43.25 2.36
C ALA A 41 7.76 -44.49 2.38
N ASP A 42 8.76 -44.58 1.48
CA ASP A 42 9.70 -45.69 1.36
C ASP A 42 11.06 -45.16 0.88
N GLU A 43 12.15 -45.61 1.49
CA GLU A 43 13.51 -45.12 1.20
C GLU A 43 13.97 -45.51 -0.22
N THR A 44 13.41 -46.57 -0.80
CA THR A 44 13.73 -47.02 -2.18
C THR A 44 13.17 -46.10 -3.26
N GLN A 45 12.26 -45.20 -2.90
CA GLN A 45 11.67 -44.24 -3.84
C GLN A 45 12.72 -43.29 -4.43
N LYS A 46 12.65 -43.09 -5.74
CA LYS A 46 13.39 -42.06 -6.47
C LYS A 46 12.51 -40.85 -6.61
N ILE A 47 13.03 -39.67 -6.19
CA ILE A 47 12.29 -38.41 -6.22
C ILE A 47 12.99 -37.45 -7.18
N LEU A 48 12.18 -36.81 -8.05
CA LEU A 48 12.56 -35.65 -8.83
C LEU A 48 11.71 -34.48 -8.38
N SER A 49 12.33 -33.46 -7.77
CA SER A 49 11.67 -32.28 -7.26
C SER A 49 12.13 -31.07 -8.08
N ILE A 50 11.20 -30.39 -8.72
CA ILE A 50 11.49 -29.25 -9.62
C ILE A 50 10.55 -28.11 -9.29
N ARG A 51 11.09 -26.91 -9.19
CA ARG A 51 10.32 -25.66 -9.10
C ARG A 51 10.41 -24.88 -10.40
N ASN A 52 9.26 -24.46 -10.91
CA ASN A 52 9.15 -23.56 -12.05
C ASN A 52 8.21 -22.41 -11.67
N ASN A 53 8.76 -21.22 -11.46
CA ASN A 53 8.03 -20.04 -10.98
C ASN A 53 7.24 -20.34 -9.68
N ASN A 54 5.92 -20.24 -9.73
CA ASN A 54 4.98 -20.48 -8.65
C ASN A 54 4.42 -21.91 -8.59
N VAL A 55 4.98 -22.85 -9.35
CA VAL A 55 4.58 -24.25 -9.35
C VAL A 55 5.74 -25.11 -8.92
N HIS A 56 5.53 -25.97 -7.92
CA HIS A 56 6.46 -26.97 -7.49
C HIS A 56 5.94 -28.37 -7.81
N THR A 57 6.75 -29.17 -8.49
CA THR A 57 6.40 -30.53 -8.93
C THR A 57 7.30 -31.54 -8.25
N ILE A 58 6.73 -32.58 -7.65
CA ILE A 58 7.45 -33.68 -7.02
C ILE A 58 7.04 -34.97 -7.71
N LYS A 59 7.90 -35.51 -8.55
CA LYS A 59 7.68 -36.84 -9.18
C LYS A 59 8.30 -37.92 -8.31
N VAL A 60 7.46 -38.81 -7.86
CA VAL A 60 7.84 -39.99 -7.06
C VAL A 60 7.81 -41.22 -7.94
N THR A 61 8.90 -41.97 -7.97
CA THR A 61 9.01 -43.24 -8.69
C THR A 61 9.27 -44.36 -7.68
N ALA A 62 8.37 -45.31 -7.62
CA ALA A 62 8.56 -46.53 -6.80
C ALA A 62 9.58 -47.47 -7.42
N GLU A 63 10.11 -48.39 -6.64
CA GLU A 63 11.02 -49.41 -7.13
C GLU A 63 10.43 -50.27 -8.27
N SER A 64 9.11 -50.51 -8.23
CA SER A 64 8.36 -51.18 -9.30
C SER A 64 8.26 -50.38 -10.62
N GLY A 65 8.74 -49.13 -10.66
CA GLY A 65 8.64 -48.23 -11.81
C GLY A 65 7.36 -47.39 -11.87
N ASN A 66 6.38 -47.65 -11.00
CA ASN A 66 5.18 -46.82 -10.93
C ASN A 66 5.50 -45.40 -10.51
N THR A 67 4.84 -44.42 -11.13
CA THR A 67 5.10 -43.01 -10.85
C THR A 67 3.85 -42.26 -10.39
N GLN A 68 4.02 -41.34 -9.47
CA GLN A 68 3.04 -40.31 -9.11
C GLN A 68 3.71 -38.93 -9.14
N THR A 69 2.91 -37.91 -9.45
CA THR A 69 3.40 -36.52 -9.49
C THR A 69 2.51 -35.64 -8.64
N TYR A 70 3.07 -35.06 -7.60
CA TYR A 70 2.43 -34.04 -6.80
C TYR A 70 2.76 -32.66 -7.39
N THR A 71 1.75 -31.78 -7.42
CA THR A 71 1.89 -30.40 -7.89
C THR A 71 1.39 -29.47 -6.82
N ILE A 72 2.22 -28.54 -6.37
CA ILE A 72 1.86 -27.46 -5.48
C ILE A 72 1.90 -26.16 -6.27
N THR A 73 0.76 -25.48 -6.37
CA THR A 73 0.64 -24.19 -7.04
C THR A 73 0.51 -23.09 -5.99
N PHE A 74 1.43 -22.13 -5.97
CA PHE A 74 1.39 -21.00 -5.08
C PHE A 74 0.67 -19.83 -5.75
N ILE A 75 -0.36 -19.27 -5.10
CA ILE A 75 -1.09 -18.11 -5.56
C ILE A 75 -0.82 -16.97 -4.58
N ILE A 76 -0.14 -15.91 -5.04
CA ILE A 76 0.05 -14.71 -4.22
C ILE A 76 -1.21 -13.86 -4.32
N GLN A 77 -1.81 -13.55 -3.17
CA GLN A 77 -2.94 -12.62 -3.10
C GLN A 77 -2.50 -11.24 -3.59
N ARG A 78 -3.33 -10.61 -4.40
CA ARG A 78 -3.12 -9.26 -4.91
C ARG A 78 -4.17 -8.31 -4.37
N SER A 79 -3.75 -7.14 -3.91
CA SER A 79 -4.70 -6.11 -3.54
C SER A 79 -5.41 -5.57 -4.78
N ASN A 80 -6.73 -5.45 -4.69
CA ASN A 80 -7.54 -4.71 -5.65
C ASN A 80 -8.04 -3.38 -5.08
N SER A 81 -7.67 -3.06 -3.84
CA SER A 81 -8.02 -1.82 -3.17
C SER A 81 -7.16 -0.67 -3.68
N ALA A 82 -7.78 0.38 -4.16
CA ALA A 82 -7.14 1.64 -4.54
C ALA A 82 -7.46 2.77 -3.55
N PHE A 83 -7.79 2.43 -2.29
CA PHE A 83 -8.09 3.38 -1.24
C PHE A 83 -6.89 3.56 -0.31
N LEU A 84 -6.62 4.82 0.07
CA LEU A 84 -5.64 5.14 1.11
C LEU A 84 -6.23 4.88 2.50
N GLN A 85 -5.37 4.60 3.46
CA GLN A 85 -5.75 4.51 4.87
C GLN A 85 -5.72 5.88 5.54
N MET A 86 -4.76 6.75 5.16
CA MET A 86 -4.65 8.11 5.66
C MET A 86 -3.78 8.97 4.72
N ILE A 87 -4.06 10.27 4.71
CA ILE A 87 -3.20 11.31 4.11
C ILE A 87 -2.66 12.19 5.23
N TYR A 88 -1.37 12.54 5.17
CA TYR A 88 -0.71 13.42 6.12
C TYR A 88 -0.15 14.65 5.40
N LEU A 89 -0.28 15.80 6.06
CA LEU A 89 0.29 17.08 5.64
C LEU A 89 1.31 17.51 6.71
N ASP A 90 2.60 17.61 6.37
CA ASP A 90 3.71 17.84 7.30
C ASP A 90 3.69 16.90 8.52
N GLY A 91 3.32 15.63 8.28
CA GLY A 91 3.26 14.60 9.33
C GLY A 91 2.00 14.64 10.21
N LYS A 92 1.08 15.59 9.98
CA LYS A 92 -0.23 15.63 10.66
C LYS A 92 -1.29 15.01 9.78
N SER A 93 -2.14 14.16 10.36
CA SER A 93 -3.26 13.55 9.65
C SER A 93 -4.18 14.61 9.06
N LEU A 94 -4.63 14.39 7.82
CA LEU A 94 -5.61 15.25 7.17
C LEU A 94 -6.93 15.20 7.94
N GLU A 95 -7.35 16.33 8.50
CA GLU A 95 -8.61 16.43 9.23
C GLU A 95 -9.80 16.15 8.31
N GLY A 96 -10.73 15.33 8.77
CA GLY A 96 -11.89 14.91 7.98
C GLY A 96 -11.56 13.97 6.82
N PHE A 97 -10.39 13.29 6.85
CA PHE A 97 -10.08 12.29 5.84
C PHE A 97 -11.09 11.15 5.86
N ASP A 98 -11.66 10.85 4.70
CA ASP A 98 -12.43 9.65 4.41
C ASP A 98 -11.90 9.03 3.11
N LYS A 99 -11.60 7.76 3.13
CA LYS A 99 -11.06 7.02 1.97
C LYS A 99 -11.94 7.08 0.73
N ASN A 100 -13.24 7.37 0.87
CA ASN A 100 -14.20 7.48 -0.23
C ASN A 100 -14.36 8.92 -0.76
N ILE A 101 -13.72 9.90 -0.11
CA ILE A 101 -13.67 11.28 -0.56
C ILE A 101 -12.38 11.49 -1.35
N PHE A 102 -12.49 11.88 -2.60
CA PHE A 102 -11.34 12.02 -3.50
C PHE A 102 -10.90 13.46 -3.73
N ASP A 103 -11.68 14.45 -3.30
CA ASP A 103 -11.37 15.86 -3.48
C ASP A 103 -11.41 16.59 -2.14
N TYR A 104 -10.28 17.24 -1.79
CA TYR A 104 -10.10 18.03 -0.58
C TYR A 104 -9.69 19.45 -0.93
N THR A 105 -10.08 20.42 -0.11
CA THR A 105 -9.60 21.80 -0.21
C THR A 105 -8.96 22.21 1.11
N ILE A 106 -7.71 22.66 1.06
CA ILE A 106 -6.91 23.05 2.22
C ILE A 106 -6.49 24.50 2.07
N SER A 107 -6.84 25.30 3.07
CA SER A 107 -6.43 26.70 3.16
C SER A 107 -5.00 26.80 3.69
N LEU A 108 -4.10 27.40 2.91
CA LEU A 108 -2.72 27.65 3.31
C LEU A 108 -2.60 28.97 4.03
N THR A 109 -1.95 28.95 5.19
CA THR A 109 -1.49 30.15 5.91
C THR A 109 -0.03 30.50 5.57
N GLN A 110 0.65 29.66 4.80
CA GLN A 110 2.04 29.79 4.36
C GLN A 110 2.13 29.83 2.84
N ALA A 111 3.24 30.34 2.32
CA ALA A 111 3.46 30.46 0.88
C ALA A 111 3.77 29.13 0.19
N THR A 112 4.12 28.10 0.94
CA THR A 112 4.53 26.79 0.41
C THR A 112 3.53 25.69 0.79
N CYS A 113 3.35 24.72 -0.08
CA CYS A 113 2.55 23.54 0.21
C CYS A 113 3.23 22.64 1.23
N PRO A 114 2.46 22.02 2.13
CA PRO A 114 2.97 21.04 3.07
C PRO A 114 3.46 19.78 2.33
N LYS A 115 4.41 19.08 2.95
CA LYS A 115 4.85 17.76 2.48
C LYS A 115 3.70 16.76 2.64
N ILE A 116 3.33 16.11 1.55
CA ILE A 116 2.29 15.08 1.56
C ILE A 116 2.92 13.71 1.76
N THR A 117 2.41 12.96 2.72
CA THR A 117 2.71 11.54 2.91
C THR A 117 1.41 10.78 3.12
N VAL A 118 1.42 9.46 2.93
CA VAL A 118 0.21 8.64 2.99
C VAL A 118 0.48 7.30 3.66
N ASP A 119 -0.56 6.77 4.33
CA ASP A 119 -0.63 5.37 4.69
C ASP A 119 -1.43 4.64 3.62
N LYS A 120 -0.88 3.55 3.15
CA LYS A 120 -1.44 2.72 2.08
C LYS A 120 -1.48 1.25 2.52
N GLU A 121 -2.27 0.45 1.83
CA GLU A 121 -2.25 -1.00 1.98
C GLU A 121 -1.00 -1.60 1.30
N GLU A 122 -0.62 -2.78 1.75
CA GLU A 122 0.46 -3.54 1.12
C GLU A 122 0.11 -3.88 -0.33
N GLY A 123 1.11 -3.91 -1.20
CA GLY A 123 0.91 -4.15 -2.64
C GLY A 123 0.46 -2.92 -3.44
N GLN A 124 0.01 -1.84 -2.82
CA GLN A 124 -0.32 -0.60 -3.54
C GLN A 124 0.92 0.19 -3.93
N GLN A 125 0.91 0.74 -5.14
CA GLN A 125 1.84 1.79 -5.57
C GLN A 125 1.16 3.15 -5.47
N VAL A 126 1.86 4.14 -4.93
CA VAL A 126 1.34 5.51 -4.80
C VAL A 126 2.29 6.50 -5.45
N THR A 127 1.73 7.34 -6.31
CA THR A 127 2.45 8.45 -6.93
C THR A 127 1.85 9.76 -6.46
N ILE A 128 2.67 10.64 -5.88
CA ILE A 128 2.27 11.95 -5.38
C ILE A 128 2.89 13.03 -6.27
N THR A 129 2.05 13.89 -6.83
CA THR A 129 2.46 15.09 -7.56
C THR A 129 1.88 16.29 -6.83
N ALA A 130 2.73 17.09 -6.21
CA ALA A 130 2.35 18.26 -5.44
C ALA A 130 2.88 19.55 -6.07
N PRO A 131 2.12 20.66 -6.06
CA PRO A 131 2.62 21.96 -6.47
C PRO A 131 3.56 22.53 -5.41
N TYR A 132 4.43 23.47 -5.80
CA TYR A 132 5.33 24.16 -4.85
C TYR A 132 4.56 25.11 -3.90
N SER A 133 3.49 25.72 -4.41
CA SER A 133 2.66 26.68 -3.68
C SER A 133 1.17 26.33 -3.82
N THR A 134 0.30 27.32 -4.02
CA THR A 134 -1.13 27.04 -4.32
C THR A 134 -1.30 26.21 -5.57
N GLY A 135 -2.36 25.44 -5.64
CA GLY A 135 -2.71 24.60 -6.75
C GLY A 135 -3.18 23.19 -6.33
N LYS A 136 -3.20 22.27 -7.27
CA LYS A 136 -3.71 20.93 -7.04
C LYS A 136 -2.59 19.93 -6.89
N ALA A 137 -2.55 19.24 -5.76
CA ALA A 137 -1.80 18.00 -5.61
C ALA A 137 -2.67 16.82 -6.08
N LYS A 138 -2.03 15.82 -6.68
CA LYS A 138 -2.66 14.54 -7.05
C LYS A 138 -1.93 13.40 -6.38
N ILE A 139 -2.69 12.47 -5.83
CA ILE A 139 -2.20 11.24 -5.24
C ILE A 139 -2.87 10.09 -5.98
N VAL A 140 -2.13 9.44 -6.87
CA VAL A 140 -2.63 8.29 -7.63
C VAL A 140 -2.28 7.03 -6.86
N VAL A 141 -3.29 6.23 -6.55
CA VAL A 141 -3.17 4.94 -5.87
C VAL A 141 -3.46 3.84 -6.86
N THR A 142 -2.45 3.03 -7.15
CA THR A 142 -2.54 1.91 -8.09
C THR A 142 -2.43 0.61 -7.33
N PRO A 143 -3.48 -0.23 -7.29
CA PRO A 143 -3.43 -1.54 -6.68
C PRO A 143 -2.64 -2.52 -7.56
N GLU A 144 -2.30 -3.70 -7.02
CA GLU A 144 -1.68 -4.77 -7.79
C GLU A 144 -2.61 -5.33 -8.89
N SER A 145 -3.91 -5.21 -8.69
CA SER A 145 -4.95 -5.58 -9.66
C SER A 145 -6.13 -4.61 -9.56
N GLY A 146 -6.76 -4.30 -10.70
CA GLY A 146 -7.90 -3.40 -10.75
C GLY A 146 -7.55 -1.98 -11.19
N ALA A 147 -8.52 -1.07 -11.04
CA ALA A 147 -8.39 0.31 -11.47
C ALA A 147 -7.77 1.21 -10.38
N SER A 148 -7.00 2.21 -10.80
CA SER A 148 -6.42 3.21 -9.90
C SER A 148 -7.45 4.25 -9.50
N ASN A 149 -7.31 4.76 -8.26
CA ASN A 149 -8.02 5.95 -7.78
C ASN A 149 -7.08 7.15 -7.70
N THR A 150 -7.65 8.35 -7.77
CA THR A 150 -6.88 9.59 -7.62
C THR A 150 -7.54 10.46 -6.57
N TYR A 151 -6.78 10.79 -5.52
CA TYR A 151 -7.15 11.84 -4.57
C TYR A 151 -6.56 13.18 -5.03
N THR A 152 -7.35 14.25 -4.92
CA THR A 152 -6.94 15.60 -5.28
C THR A 152 -7.01 16.48 -4.04
N ILE A 153 -5.93 17.21 -3.74
CA ILE A 153 -5.92 18.23 -2.70
C ILE A 153 -5.70 19.59 -3.36
N ASN A 154 -6.72 20.46 -3.27
CA ASN A 154 -6.64 21.80 -3.77
C ASN A 154 -6.15 22.74 -2.67
N PHE A 155 -4.90 23.22 -2.77
CA PHE A 155 -4.31 24.18 -1.86
C PHE A 155 -4.66 25.59 -2.29
N VAL A 156 -5.35 26.33 -1.44
CA VAL A 156 -5.78 27.72 -1.67
C VAL A 156 -5.17 28.65 -0.61
N ASN A 157 -4.76 29.85 -1.01
CA ASN A 157 -4.33 30.84 -0.04
C ASN A 157 -5.53 31.44 0.69
N VAL A 158 -5.41 31.57 2.00
CA VAL A 158 -6.30 32.45 2.76
C VAL A 158 -5.75 33.85 2.57
N SER A 159 -6.35 34.63 1.66
CA SER A 159 -6.07 36.07 1.64
C SER A 159 -6.60 36.67 2.91
N SER A 160 -5.72 37.28 3.70
CA SER A 160 -6.12 38.10 4.84
C SER A 160 -6.87 39.34 4.31
N ASN A 161 -8.15 39.42 4.59
CA ASN A 161 -8.92 40.66 4.32
C ASN A 161 -8.64 41.76 5.36
N TYR A 162 -7.69 41.53 6.26
CA TYR A 162 -7.33 42.50 7.30
C TYR A 162 -6.08 43.28 6.87
N ALA A 163 -6.29 44.45 6.28
CA ALA A 163 -5.27 45.49 6.08
C ALA A 163 -5.27 46.46 7.28
N LEU A 164 -5.26 45.91 8.50
CA LEU A 164 -5.25 46.73 9.71
C LEU A 164 -3.82 46.91 10.19
N LEU A 165 -3.39 48.18 10.29
CA LEU A 165 -2.22 48.54 11.07
C LEU A 165 -2.55 48.38 12.55
N HIS A 166 -1.75 47.56 13.27
CA HIS A 166 -2.01 47.34 14.69
C HIS A 166 -1.52 48.53 15.54
N ASN A 167 -0.38 49.11 15.21
CA ASN A 167 0.17 50.28 15.86
C ASN A 167 1.00 51.11 14.87
N ILE A 168 0.99 52.44 15.03
CA ILE A 168 1.89 53.38 14.35
C ILE A 168 2.76 54.02 15.42
N TYR A 169 4.06 54.12 15.18
CA TYR A 169 5.02 54.79 16.03
C TYR A 169 5.66 55.92 15.24
N VAL A 170 5.77 57.10 15.88
CA VAL A 170 6.52 58.24 15.37
C VAL A 170 7.54 58.59 16.43
N ASP A 171 8.81 58.63 16.06
CA ASP A 171 9.94 58.87 16.98
C ASP A 171 9.94 57.97 18.24
N GLY A 172 9.51 56.68 18.03
CA GLY A 172 9.45 55.70 19.12
C GLY A 172 8.23 55.81 20.04
N GLN A 173 7.36 56.78 19.83
CA GLN A 173 6.10 56.97 20.56
C GLN A 173 4.92 56.37 19.79
N GLN A 174 4.11 55.57 20.48
CA GLN A 174 2.89 55.01 19.88
C GLN A 174 1.87 56.13 19.65
N VAL A 175 1.42 56.26 18.41
CA VAL A 175 0.37 57.20 18.03
C VAL A 175 -0.99 56.57 18.21
N SER A 176 -1.87 57.18 19.00
CA SER A 176 -3.26 56.76 19.16
C SER A 176 -4.03 57.04 17.85
N MET A 177 -4.52 55.97 17.24
CA MET A 177 -5.36 56.09 16.02
C MET A 177 -6.80 56.41 16.40
N THR A 178 -7.24 57.62 16.16
CA THR A 178 -8.67 57.97 16.12
C THR A 178 -9.20 57.64 14.73
N ALA A 179 -10.12 56.68 14.63
CA ALA A 179 -10.77 56.40 13.35
C ALA A 179 -11.61 57.59 12.91
N TYR A 180 -11.16 58.32 11.87
CA TYR A 180 -12.04 59.25 11.13
C TYR A 180 -12.89 58.44 10.17
N ASN A 181 -14.19 58.31 10.46
CA ASN A 181 -15.18 57.92 9.47
C ASN A 181 -15.37 59.05 8.50
N ILE A 182 -14.79 58.96 7.32
CA ILE A 182 -15.20 59.81 6.19
C ILE A 182 -16.46 59.16 5.65
N ALA A 183 -17.62 59.63 6.12
CA ALA A 183 -18.89 59.37 5.47
C ALA A 183 -18.90 60.24 4.21
N GLY A 184 -18.86 59.55 3.03
CA GLY A 184 -19.09 60.11 1.73
C GLY A 184 -20.27 59.36 1.11
#